data_9a285aff5152fb515d1aa21b8a017dda
#
_entry.id   9a285aff5152fb515d1aa21b8a017dda
#
_cell.length_a   1.000
_cell.length_b   1.000
_cell.length_c   1.000
_cell.angle_alpha   90.00
_cell.angle_beta   90.00
_cell.angle_gamma   90.00
#
_symmetry.space_group_name_H-M   'P 1'
#
loop_
_entity.id
_entity.type
_entity.pdbx_description
1 polymer ?
#
loop_
_entity_poly.entity_id
_entity_poly.type
_entity_poly.pdbx_seq_one_letter_code
_entity_poly.pdbx_strand_id
1 'polypeptide(L)'
;MTLIDSHRPEIASKHVVARDFGAASDSYDCAARLQRHMGERLLAQLPRTLSASKVLDLGCGTGQFVPALSERYPQARVTGVDLSAAMVAHARRQRAGDYQWLVADAERLPLASGSVDAVFSNLMIQWCTDPRPVLAECLRVLRPGGMLVCSTLVQGTLRELAAAWQQVDPGVDHVNRFEAWPALLEQVMAVAPQAAVEQETVTLPYESPMQLLAELKSLGAQYKGGARRKTVTAPGRLRRLAQQYPRRDGEVLASYEAAYITYRRQD
;
A
#
# COMPACT_ATOMS: atom_id res chain seq x y z
N MET A 1 26.33 1.58 -23.73
CA MET A 1 25.82 0.49 -22.89
C MET A 1 25.98 0.94 -21.45
N THR A 2 25.02 1.76 -20.99
CA THR A 2 25.03 2.41 -19.68
C THR A 2 24.45 1.41 -18.69
N LEU A 3 25.24 0.99 -17.72
CA LEU A 3 24.77 0.19 -16.58
C LEU A 3 23.70 0.98 -15.85
N ILE A 4 22.43 0.59 -16.02
CA ILE A 4 21.35 0.99 -15.14
C ILE A 4 21.65 0.32 -13.82
N ASP A 5 22.19 1.11 -12.89
CA ASP A 5 22.44 0.71 -11.52
C ASP A 5 21.11 0.33 -10.88
N SER A 6 20.87 -0.98 -10.83
CA SER A 6 19.63 -1.57 -10.31
C SER A 6 19.63 -1.48 -8.78
N HIS A 7 19.53 -0.26 -8.24
CA HIS A 7 19.23 -0.06 -6.82
C HIS A 7 17.74 -0.33 -6.56
N ARG A 8 17.40 -1.62 -6.48
CA ARG A 8 16.11 -2.00 -5.90
C ARG A 8 16.06 -1.48 -4.46
N PRO A 9 14.91 -0.93 -4.03
CA PRO A 9 14.74 -0.52 -2.63
C PRO A 9 15.01 -1.72 -1.72
N GLU A 10 15.86 -1.53 -0.71
CA GLU A 10 16.06 -2.53 0.34
C GLU A 10 14.82 -2.55 1.24
N ILE A 11 13.91 -3.46 0.95
CA ILE A 11 12.68 -3.64 1.73
C ILE A 11 12.97 -4.63 2.86
N ALA A 12 12.49 -4.31 4.06
CA ALA A 12 12.52 -5.24 5.18
C ALA A 12 11.84 -6.56 4.82
N SER A 13 12.26 -7.66 5.44
CA SER A 13 11.62 -8.96 5.21
C SER A 13 10.11 -8.89 5.44
N LYS A 14 9.33 -9.67 4.69
CA LYS A 14 7.86 -9.76 4.80
C LYS A 14 7.40 -9.95 6.26
N HIS A 15 8.13 -10.72 7.05
CA HIS A 15 7.82 -10.95 8.47
C HIS A 15 7.96 -9.69 9.33
N VAL A 16 8.95 -8.85 9.05
CA VAL A 16 9.11 -7.55 9.74
C VAL A 16 7.97 -6.62 9.37
N VAL A 17 7.62 -6.56 8.08
CA VAL A 17 6.49 -5.77 7.60
C VAL A 17 5.19 -6.21 8.28
N ALA A 18 4.86 -7.51 8.23
CA ALA A 18 3.65 -8.07 8.83
C ALA A 18 3.57 -7.83 10.35
N ARG A 19 4.70 -7.94 11.06
CA ARG A 19 4.79 -7.68 12.51
C ARG A 19 4.51 -6.20 12.82
N ASP A 20 5.14 -5.28 12.09
CA ASP A 20 5.05 -3.84 12.38
C ASP A 20 3.65 -3.30 12.08
N PHE A 21 3.01 -3.76 10.99
CA PHE A 21 1.61 -3.45 10.70
C PHE A 21 0.69 -4.09 11.74
N GLY A 22 0.91 -5.35 12.10
CA GLY A 22 0.13 -6.03 13.12
C GLY A 22 0.18 -5.33 14.48
N ALA A 23 1.33 -4.77 14.87
CA ALA A 23 1.47 -3.99 16.11
C ALA A 23 0.72 -2.64 16.05
N ALA A 24 0.40 -2.13 14.86
CA ALA A 24 -0.32 -0.89 14.64
C ALA A 24 -1.84 -1.09 14.43
N SER A 25 -2.35 -2.33 14.46
CA SER A 25 -3.73 -2.65 14.09
C SER A 25 -4.80 -1.82 14.80
N ASP A 26 -4.62 -1.52 16.09
CA ASP A 26 -5.59 -0.76 16.89
C ASP A 26 -5.62 0.74 16.57
N SER A 27 -4.51 1.31 16.07
CA SER A 27 -4.39 2.72 15.72
C SER A 27 -4.54 3.01 14.22
N TYR A 28 -4.51 1.96 13.39
CA TYR A 28 -4.41 2.06 11.94
C TYR A 28 -5.56 2.86 11.32
N ASP A 29 -6.80 2.53 11.64
CA ASP A 29 -7.99 3.12 11.02
C ASP A 29 -8.11 4.63 11.30
N CYS A 30 -7.67 5.10 12.47
CA CYS A 30 -7.67 6.52 12.83
C CYS A 30 -6.66 7.32 12.01
N ALA A 31 -5.56 6.68 11.58
CA ALA A 31 -4.45 7.31 10.87
C ALA A 31 -4.51 7.13 9.34
N ALA A 32 -5.45 6.33 8.82
CA ALA A 32 -5.47 5.85 7.44
C ALA A 32 -6.08 6.85 6.43
N ARG A 33 -5.69 8.14 6.48
CA ARG A 33 -6.22 9.18 5.57
C ARG A 33 -5.89 8.92 4.11
N LEU A 34 -4.62 8.66 3.82
CA LEU A 34 -4.16 8.32 2.47
C LEU A 34 -4.79 7.03 1.99
N GLN A 35 -4.82 6.00 2.84
CA GLN A 35 -5.40 4.69 2.51
C GLN A 35 -6.87 4.80 2.14
N ARG A 36 -7.65 5.61 2.88
CA ARG A 36 -9.05 5.89 2.53
C ARG A 36 -9.17 6.57 1.18
N HIS A 37 -8.44 7.68 0.98
CA HIS A 37 -8.49 8.43 -0.27
C HIS A 37 -8.16 7.55 -1.48
N MET A 38 -7.04 6.83 -1.43
CA MET A 38 -6.62 5.97 -2.53
C MET A 38 -7.53 4.76 -2.72
N GLY A 39 -8.01 4.16 -1.64
CA GLY A 39 -8.90 3.01 -1.70
C GLY A 39 -10.29 3.36 -2.23
N GLU A 40 -10.85 4.53 -1.91
CA GLU A 40 -12.11 5.02 -2.47
C GLU A 40 -11.98 5.25 -3.99
N ARG A 41 -10.88 5.88 -4.43
CA ARG A 41 -10.58 6.05 -5.86
C ARG A 41 -10.43 4.70 -6.55
N LEU A 42 -9.73 3.76 -5.93
CA LEU A 42 -9.54 2.41 -6.46
C LEU A 42 -10.86 1.64 -6.53
N LEU A 43 -11.70 1.74 -5.50
CA LEU A 43 -13.03 1.13 -5.46
C LEU A 43 -13.90 1.66 -6.60
N ALA A 44 -13.80 2.95 -6.95
CA ALA A 44 -14.55 3.55 -8.05
C ALA A 44 -14.19 2.95 -9.42
N GLN A 45 -13.00 2.39 -9.59
CA GLN A 45 -12.56 1.72 -10.83
C GLN A 45 -13.18 0.33 -11.01
N LEU A 46 -13.72 -0.28 -9.94
CA LEU A 46 -14.45 -1.54 -10.06
C LEU A 46 -15.86 -1.29 -10.62
N PRO A 47 -16.24 -1.85 -11.78
CA PRO A 47 -17.54 -1.58 -12.39
C PRO A 47 -18.67 -2.25 -11.60
N ARG A 48 -19.76 -1.50 -11.33
CA ARG A 48 -20.95 -2.05 -10.69
C ARG A 48 -21.65 -3.12 -11.53
N THR A 49 -21.39 -3.14 -12.83
CA THR A 49 -21.92 -4.12 -13.78
C THR A 49 -21.19 -5.46 -13.77
N LEU A 50 -20.08 -5.58 -13.03
CA LEU A 50 -19.39 -6.86 -12.89
C LEU A 50 -20.28 -7.82 -12.08
N SER A 51 -20.67 -8.93 -12.70
CA SER A 51 -21.37 -10.00 -12.00
C SER A 51 -20.36 -10.77 -11.13
N ALA A 52 -20.15 -10.27 -9.92
CA ALA A 52 -19.19 -10.86 -8.99
C ALA A 52 -19.89 -11.76 -7.97
N SER A 53 -19.39 -12.97 -7.79
CA SER A 53 -19.76 -13.92 -6.74
C SER A 53 -18.67 -14.09 -5.68
N LYS A 54 -17.43 -13.77 -6.02
CA LYS A 54 -16.26 -13.84 -5.13
C LYS A 54 -15.33 -12.67 -5.36
N VAL A 55 -15.10 -11.88 -4.34
CA VAL A 55 -14.22 -10.70 -4.34
C VAL A 55 -13.13 -10.88 -3.31
N LEU A 56 -11.91 -10.58 -3.69
CA LEU A 56 -10.72 -10.64 -2.84
C LEU A 56 -10.25 -9.24 -2.49
N ASP A 57 -10.08 -8.94 -1.20
CA ASP A 57 -9.32 -7.78 -0.70
C ASP A 57 -7.93 -8.27 -0.28
N LEU A 58 -6.92 -8.00 -1.10
CA LEU A 58 -5.56 -8.51 -0.94
C LEU A 58 -4.65 -7.48 -0.27
N GLY A 59 -4.07 -7.85 0.86
CA GLY A 59 -3.42 -6.91 1.78
C GLY A 59 -4.48 -6.10 2.53
N CYS A 60 -5.53 -6.76 2.99
CA CYS A 60 -6.72 -6.10 3.54
C CYS A 60 -6.49 -5.32 4.83
N GLY A 61 -5.35 -5.53 5.52
CA GLY A 61 -5.04 -4.89 6.80
C GLY A 61 -6.16 -5.10 7.82
N THR A 62 -6.69 -3.99 8.32
CA THR A 62 -7.84 -3.97 9.26
C THR A 62 -9.19 -4.27 8.59
N GLY A 63 -9.21 -4.64 7.31
CA GLY A 63 -10.43 -4.92 6.55
C GLY A 63 -11.28 -3.69 6.23
N GLN A 64 -10.66 -2.51 6.15
CA GLN A 64 -11.36 -1.23 5.98
C GLN A 64 -12.28 -1.20 4.75
N PHE A 65 -11.88 -1.83 3.63
CA PHE A 65 -12.63 -1.83 2.39
C PHE A 65 -13.55 -3.04 2.20
N VAL A 66 -13.47 -4.06 3.04
CA VAL A 66 -14.29 -5.26 2.94
C VAL A 66 -15.80 -4.95 2.98
N PRO A 67 -16.33 -4.08 3.88
CA PRO A 67 -17.73 -3.69 3.85
C PRO A 67 -18.14 -2.98 2.56
N ALA A 68 -17.32 -2.03 2.08
CA ALA A 68 -17.61 -1.28 0.85
C ALA A 68 -17.59 -2.17 -0.41
N LEU A 69 -16.71 -3.19 -0.45
CA LEU A 69 -16.72 -4.22 -1.49
C LEU A 69 -17.99 -5.09 -1.44
N SER A 70 -18.45 -5.43 -0.23
CA SER A 70 -19.71 -6.18 -0.05
C SER A 70 -20.94 -5.35 -0.46
N GLU A 71 -20.96 -4.06 -0.13
CA GLU A 71 -22.04 -3.15 -0.59
C GLU A 71 -22.03 -2.98 -2.12
N ARG A 72 -20.84 -2.95 -2.73
CA ARG A 72 -20.71 -2.83 -4.18
C ARG A 72 -21.19 -4.09 -4.90
N TYR A 73 -20.96 -5.25 -4.31
CA TYR A 73 -21.32 -6.57 -4.86
C TYR A 73 -22.11 -7.40 -3.84
N PRO A 74 -23.41 -7.10 -3.62
CA PRO A 74 -24.20 -7.68 -2.53
C PRO A 74 -24.37 -9.22 -2.61
N GLN A 75 -24.16 -9.79 -3.80
CA GLN A 75 -24.23 -11.25 -4.00
C GLN A 75 -22.86 -11.93 -3.87
N ALA A 76 -21.79 -11.15 -3.68
CA ALA A 76 -20.45 -11.67 -3.62
C ALA A 76 -20.04 -12.06 -2.21
N ARG A 77 -19.33 -13.18 -2.11
CA ARG A 77 -18.55 -13.49 -0.91
C ARG A 77 -17.25 -12.70 -0.95
N VAL A 78 -17.06 -11.81 0.01
CA VAL A 78 -15.84 -11.01 0.14
C VAL A 78 -14.86 -11.72 1.08
N THR A 79 -13.62 -11.87 0.62
CA THR A 79 -12.53 -12.48 1.39
C THR A 79 -11.43 -11.45 1.58
N GLY A 80 -11.13 -11.08 2.83
CA GLY A 80 -9.94 -10.29 3.17
C GLY A 80 -8.75 -11.22 3.40
N VAL A 81 -7.63 -10.92 2.75
CA VAL A 81 -6.37 -11.64 2.89
C VAL A 81 -5.27 -10.70 3.32
N ASP A 82 -4.53 -11.06 4.36
CA ASP A 82 -3.34 -10.34 4.81
C ASP A 82 -2.28 -11.31 5.31
N LEU A 83 -1.02 -10.91 5.21
CA LEU A 83 0.11 -11.69 5.75
C LEU A 83 0.17 -11.63 7.28
N SER A 84 -0.32 -10.54 7.88
CA SER A 84 -0.32 -10.31 9.32
C SER A 84 -1.52 -10.98 9.98
N ALA A 85 -1.28 -12.03 10.75
CA ALA A 85 -2.32 -12.69 11.56
C ALA A 85 -2.99 -11.71 12.56
N ALA A 86 -2.25 -10.71 13.06
CA ALA A 86 -2.79 -9.70 13.97
C ALA A 86 -3.77 -8.76 13.25
N MET A 87 -3.45 -8.32 12.01
CA MET A 87 -4.37 -7.55 11.17
C MET A 87 -5.65 -8.32 10.88
N VAL A 88 -5.53 -9.56 10.44
CA VAL A 88 -6.68 -10.45 10.17
C VAL A 88 -7.53 -10.67 11.41
N ALA A 89 -6.91 -10.90 12.57
CA ALA A 89 -7.64 -11.06 13.84
C ALA A 89 -8.35 -9.77 14.25
N HIS A 90 -7.73 -8.61 14.05
CA HIS A 90 -8.35 -7.30 14.28
C HIS A 90 -9.55 -7.09 13.33
N ALA A 91 -9.36 -7.29 12.02
CA ALA A 91 -10.41 -7.18 11.02
C ALA A 91 -11.63 -8.03 11.37
N ARG A 92 -11.42 -9.29 11.72
CA ARG A 92 -12.50 -10.23 12.12
C ARG A 92 -13.29 -9.75 13.33
N ARG A 93 -12.65 -9.05 14.28
CA ARG A 93 -13.35 -8.49 15.46
C ARG A 93 -14.11 -7.20 15.15
N GLN A 94 -13.56 -6.37 14.25
CA GLN A 94 -14.05 -5.01 14.02
C GLN A 94 -15.05 -4.90 12.88
N ARG A 95 -15.03 -5.84 11.91
CA ARG A 95 -15.90 -5.78 10.73
C ARG A 95 -17.05 -6.76 10.88
N ALA A 96 -18.25 -6.23 11.18
CA ALA A 96 -19.48 -7.01 11.21
C ALA A 96 -19.91 -7.36 9.80
N GLY A 97 -20.32 -8.63 9.57
CA GLY A 97 -20.76 -9.14 8.28
C GLY A 97 -20.30 -10.57 8.03
N ASP A 98 -20.86 -11.19 7.00
CA ASP A 98 -20.45 -12.55 6.56
C ASP A 98 -19.23 -12.45 5.62
N TYR A 99 -18.08 -12.10 6.21
CA TYR A 99 -16.83 -11.98 5.47
C TYR A 99 -15.89 -13.15 5.77
N GLN A 100 -15.13 -13.54 4.77
CA GLN A 100 -14.05 -14.49 4.97
C GLN A 100 -12.73 -13.77 5.25
N TRP A 101 -11.94 -14.36 6.15
CA TRP A 101 -10.64 -13.81 6.55
C TRP A 101 -9.58 -14.89 6.49
N LEU A 102 -8.48 -14.58 5.80
CA LEU A 102 -7.42 -15.54 5.52
C LEU A 102 -6.05 -14.92 5.80
N VAL A 103 -5.21 -15.63 6.54
CA VAL A 103 -3.80 -15.29 6.68
C VAL A 103 -3.03 -16.02 5.58
N ALA A 104 -2.48 -15.27 4.62
CA ALA A 104 -1.73 -15.86 3.52
C ALA A 104 -0.72 -14.87 2.93
N ASP A 105 0.31 -15.42 2.26
CA ASP A 105 1.24 -14.65 1.45
C ASP A 105 0.61 -14.35 0.08
N ALA A 106 0.62 -13.07 -0.30
CA ALA A 106 0.10 -12.61 -1.58
C ALA A 106 0.84 -13.20 -2.80
N GLU A 107 2.09 -13.64 -2.63
CA GLU A 107 2.86 -14.31 -3.68
C GLU A 107 2.46 -15.78 -3.87
N ARG A 108 1.65 -16.35 -2.95
CA ARG A 108 1.20 -17.74 -3.00
C ARG A 108 -0.15 -17.90 -2.30
N LEU A 109 -1.21 -17.54 -2.99
CA LEU A 109 -2.56 -17.61 -2.47
C LEU A 109 -3.08 -19.06 -2.44
N PRO A 110 -3.67 -19.50 -1.32
CA PRO A 110 -4.30 -20.83 -1.23
C PRO A 110 -5.68 -20.85 -1.90
N LEU A 111 -5.76 -20.31 -3.10
CA LEU A 111 -6.96 -20.19 -3.92
C LEU A 111 -6.73 -20.89 -5.26
N ALA A 112 -7.74 -21.55 -5.80
CA ALA A 112 -7.68 -22.17 -7.11
C ALA A 112 -7.53 -21.12 -8.23
N SER A 113 -6.91 -21.48 -9.34
CA SER A 113 -6.85 -20.65 -10.54
C SER A 113 -8.26 -20.39 -11.07
N GLY A 114 -8.51 -19.15 -11.52
CA GLY A 114 -9.81 -18.76 -12.08
C GLY A 114 -10.97 -18.83 -11.10
N SER A 115 -10.73 -18.61 -9.81
CA SER A 115 -11.73 -18.82 -8.75
C SER A 115 -12.36 -17.54 -8.21
N VAL A 116 -11.85 -16.34 -8.56
CA VAL A 116 -12.37 -15.04 -8.09
C VAL A 116 -12.73 -14.12 -9.25
N ASP A 117 -13.68 -13.24 -9.04
CA ASP A 117 -14.23 -12.32 -10.03
C ASP A 117 -13.56 -10.95 -10.00
N ALA A 118 -13.12 -10.53 -8.81
CA ALA A 118 -12.38 -9.28 -8.63
C ALA A 118 -11.31 -9.44 -7.56
N VAL A 119 -10.17 -8.81 -7.79
CA VAL A 119 -9.11 -8.58 -6.82
C VAL A 119 -8.98 -7.08 -6.61
N PHE A 120 -9.14 -6.64 -5.38
CA PHE A 120 -8.88 -5.29 -4.91
C PHE A 120 -7.63 -5.34 -4.03
N SER A 121 -6.65 -4.46 -4.25
CA SER A 121 -5.44 -4.38 -3.43
C SER A 121 -5.01 -2.92 -3.28
N ASN A 122 -5.16 -2.37 -2.08
CA ASN A 122 -4.88 -0.97 -1.80
C ASN A 122 -3.59 -0.83 -0.98
N LEU A 123 -2.56 -0.17 -1.56
CA LEU A 123 -1.33 0.19 -0.87
C LEU A 123 -0.59 -1.01 -0.22
N MET A 124 -0.53 -2.14 -0.93
CA MET A 124 0.13 -3.34 -0.44
C MET A 124 1.44 -3.65 -1.18
N ILE A 125 1.45 -3.58 -2.54
CA ILE A 125 2.56 -4.10 -3.34
C ILE A 125 3.88 -3.34 -3.16
N GLN A 126 3.87 -2.09 -2.65
CA GLN A 126 5.09 -1.36 -2.29
C GLN A 126 5.90 -2.02 -1.17
N TRP A 127 5.32 -2.98 -0.47
CA TRP A 127 5.98 -3.76 0.58
C TRP A 127 6.57 -5.08 0.07
N CYS A 128 6.41 -5.37 -1.21
CA CYS A 128 6.99 -6.53 -1.87
C CYS A 128 8.36 -6.17 -2.45
N THR A 129 9.33 -7.05 -2.32
CA THR A 129 10.65 -6.89 -2.95
C THR A 129 10.52 -6.89 -4.49
N ASP A 130 9.59 -7.68 -5.01
CA ASP A 130 9.22 -7.75 -6.42
C ASP A 130 7.69 -7.87 -6.50
N PRO A 131 6.98 -6.92 -7.15
CA PRO A 131 5.53 -7.00 -7.27
C PRO A 131 5.05 -8.04 -8.30
N ARG A 132 5.93 -8.49 -9.21
CA ARG A 132 5.57 -9.41 -10.30
C ARG A 132 4.98 -10.74 -9.82
N PRO A 133 5.54 -11.45 -8.82
CA PRO A 133 4.92 -12.65 -8.28
C PRO A 133 3.51 -12.42 -7.74
N VAL A 134 3.28 -11.29 -7.05
CA VAL A 134 1.95 -10.93 -6.53
C VAL A 134 0.98 -10.63 -7.65
N LEU A 135 1.38 -9.86 -8.65
CA LEU A 135 0.54 -9.57 -9.82
C LEU A 135 0.21 -10.85 -10.58
N ALA A 136 1.20 -11.73 -10.80
CA ALA A 136 0.97 -13.03 -11.45
C ALA A 136 -0.02 -13.91 -10.67
N GLU A 137 0.06 -13.90 -9.35
CA GLU A 137 -0.86 -14.63 -8.47
C GLU A 137 -2.28 -14.04 -8.53
N CYS A 138 -2.41 -12.70 -8.56
CA CYS A 138 -3.70 -12.05 -8.79
C CYS A 138 -4.32 -12.48 -10.13
N LEU A 139 -3.51 -12.49 -11.21
CA LEU A 139 -3.99 -12.91 -12.52
C LEU A 139 -4.34 -14.40 -12.56
N ARG A 140 -3.59 -15.25 -11.85
CA ARG A 140 -3.88 -16.68 -11.75
C ARG A 140 -5.25 -16.95 -11.12
N VAL A 141 -5.54 -16.28 -10.00
CA VAL A 141 -6.80 -16.52 -9.26
C VAL A 141 -8.01 -15.86 -9.91
N LEU A 142 -7.85 -14.80 -10.70
CA LEU A 142 -8.93 -14.19 -11.45
C LEU A 142 -9.47 -15.14 -12.51
N ARG A 143 -10.80 -15.23 -12.65
CA ARG A 143 -11.45 -15.91 -13.77
C ARG A 143 -11.34 -15.08 -15.06
N PRO A 144 -11.52 -15.67 -16.24
CA PRO A 144 -11.71 -14.91 -17.47
C PRO A 144 -12.79 -13.85 -17.31
N GLY A 145 -12.55 -12.63 -17.80
CA GLY A 145 -13.42 -11.46 -17.61
C GLY A 145 -13.34 -10.81 -16.22
N GLY A 146 -12.62 -11.40 -15.27
CA GLY A 146 -12.42 -10.86 -13.92
C GLY A 146 -11.52 -9.63 -13.90
N MET A 147 -11.61 -8.82 -12.83
CA MET A 147 -10.90 -7.55 -12.72
C MET A 147 -9.90 -7.51 -11.57
N LEU A 148 -8.70 -6.99 -11.85
CA LEU A 148 -7.74 -6.52 -10.86
C LEU A 148 -7.78 -5.00 -10.80
N VAL A 149 -7.90 -4.46 -9.59
CA VAL A 149 -7.58 -3.07 -9.30
C VAL A 149 -6.58 -3.03 -8.16
N CYS A 150 -5.46 -2.33 -8.35
CA CYS A 150 -4.38 -2.27 -7.39
C CYS A 150 -3.83 -0.85 -7.30
N SER A 151 -3.51 -0.40 -6.09
CA SER A 151 -2.81 0.86 -5.87
C SER A 151 -1.48 0.65 -5.17
N THR A 152 -0.54 1.54 -5.45
CA THR A 152 0.79 1.55 -4.82
C THR A 152 1.34 2.97 -4.76
N LEU A 153 2.49 3.12 -4.11
CA LEU A 153 3.26 4.35 -4.09
C LEU A 153 4.56 4.17 -4.88
N VAL A 154 4.98 5.26 -5.53
CA VAL A 154 6.21 5.30 -6.32
C VAL A 154 7.17 6.37 -5.84
N GLN A 155 8.36 6.41 -6.41
CA GLN A 155 9.42 7.35 -6.11
C GLN A 155 8.92 8.81 -6.16
N GLY A 156 9.35 9.62 -5.20
CA GLY A 156 8.86 10.98 -5.00
C GLY A 156 7.87 11.11 -3.83
N THR A 157 7.35 9.97 -3.33
CA THR A 157 6.51 9.93 -2.13
C THR A 157 7.29 10.45 -0.91
N LEU A 158 6.64 11.35 -0.12
CA LEU A 158 7.19 11.99 1.08
C LEU A 158 8.49 12.78 0.80
N ARG A 159 8.62 13.37 -0.40
CA ARG A 159 9.81 14.14 -0.79
C ARG A 159 10.12 15.29 0.14
N GLU A 160 9.11 15.95 0.71
CA GLU A 160 9.27 17.03 1.67
C GLU A 160 9.91 16.55 2.98
N LEU A 161 9.45 15.41 3.48
CA LEU A 161 10.01 14.75 4.66
C LEU A 161 11.44 14.27 4.42
N ALA A 162 11.69 13.68 3.24
CA ALA A 162 13.03 13.22 2.85
C ALA A 162 14.02 14.39 2.75
N ALA A 163 13.62 15.50 2.11
CA ALA A 163 14.42 16.72 2.01
C ALA A 163 14.76 17.32 3.38
N ALA A 164 13.78 17.37 4.28
CA ALA A 164 14.00 17.87 5.64
C ALA A 164 14.98 16.99 6.44
N TRP A 165 14.88 15.66 6.31
CA TRP A 165 15.81 14.73 6.95
C TRP A 165 17.22 14.86 6.39
N GLN A 166 17.40 15.06 5.08
CA GLN A 166 18.72 15.27 4.49
C GLN A 166 19.45 16.50 5.06
N GLN A 167 18.71 17.54 5.49
CA GLN A 167 19.29 18.71 6.16
C GLN A 167 19.68 18.44 7.62
N VAL A 168 19.00 17.50 8.27
CA VAL A 168 19.19 17.20 9.72
C VAL A 168 20.18 16.07 9.96
N ASP A 169 20.19 15.08 9.06
CA ASP A 169 20.92 13.83 9.20
C ASP A 169 21.40 13.35 7.82
N PRO A 170 22.35 14.09 7.21
CA PRO A 170 22.84 13.77 5.85
C PRO A 170 23.36 12.34 5.73
N GLY A 171 23.01 11.68 4.63
CA GLY A 171 23.47 10.32 4.33
C GLY A 171 22.72 9.21 5.09
N VAL A 172 21.67 9.54 5.85
CA VAL A 172 20.83 8.56 6.54
C VAL A 172 19.42 8.59 5.97
N ASP A 173 18.92 7.44 5.52
CA ASP A 173 17.54 7.31 5.06
C ASP A 173 16.57 7.26 6.26
N HIS A 174 15.53 8.06 6.18
CA HIS A 174 14.44 8.12 7.17
C HIS A 174 13.06 7.89 6.54
N VAL A 175 13.00 7.82 5.21
CA VAL A 175 11.81 7.58 4.41
C VAL A 175 12.02 6.30 3.60
N ASN A 176 11.01 5.47 3.47
CA ASN A 176 11.09 4.26 2.64
C ASN A 176 11.40 4.64 1.19
N ARG A 177 12.19 3.83 0.52
CA ARG A 177 12.43 3.95 -0.91
C ARG A 177 11.29 3.24 -1.64
N PHE A 178 10.73 3.92 -2.61
CA PHE A 178 9.68 3.39 -3.47
C PHE A 178 10.25 3.14 -4.86
N GLU A 179 9.63 2.23 -5.60
CA GLU A 179 10.01 1.89 -6.96
C GLU A 179 9.91 3.13 -7.88
N ALA A 180 10.83 3.25 -8.83
CA ALA A 180 10.75 4.30 -9.83
C ALA A 180 9.58 4.04 -10.79
N TRP A 181 8.90 5.11 -11.23
CA TRP A 181 7.75 4.98 -12.14
C TRP A 181 8.03 4.13 -13.39
N PRO A 182 9.14 4.31 -14.15
CA PRO A 182 9.44 3.48 -15.31
C PRO A 182 9.63 2.00 -14.96
N ALA A 183 10.25 1.70 -13.81
CA ALA A 183 10.47 0.34 -13.36
C ALA A 183 9.16 -0.34 -12.94
N LEU A 184 8.25 0.38 -12.25
CA LEU A 184 6.92 -0.14 -11.95
C LEU A 184 6.16 -0.46 -13.24
N LEU A 185 6.18 0.43 -14.23
CA LEU A 185 5.54 0.18 -15.54
C LEU A 185 6.10 -1.08 -16.20
N GLU A 186 7.43 -1.22 -16.27
CA GLU A 186 8.07 -2.40 -16.83
C GLU A 186 7.62 -3.69 -16.11
N GLN A 187 7.60 -3.67 -14.78
CA GLN A 187 7.19 -4.82 -13.96
C GLN A 187 5.72 -5.19 -14.19
N VAL A 188 4.83 -4.19 -14.26
CA VAL A 188 3.40 -4.41 -14.53
C VAL A 188 3.20 -4.94 -15.95
N MET A 189 3.82 -4.33 -16.97
CA MET A 189 3.67 -4.74 -18.36
C MET A 189 4.26 -6.13 -18.64
N ALA A 190 5.29 -6.55 -17.89
CA ALA A 190 5.83 -7.90 -17.99
C ALA A 190 4.83 -8.99 -17.56
N VAL A 191 3.88 -8.67 -16.69
CA VAL A 191 2.88 -9.64 -16.16
C VAL A 191 1.50 -9.41 -16.79
N ALA A 192 1.12 -8.16 -16.98
CA ALA A 192 -0.19 -7.72 -17.47
C ALA A 192 -0.02 -6.69 -18.59
N PRO A 193 0.34 -7.08 -19.82
CA PRO A 193 0.68 -6.14 -20.91
C PRO A 193 -0.46 -5.19 -21.32
N GLN A 194 -1.70 -5.53 -20.97
CA GLN A 194 -2.90 -4.72 -21.27
C GLN A 194 -3.43 -3.97 -20.05
N ALA A 195 -2.66 -3.90 -18.95
CA ALA A 195 -3.06 -3.13 -17.79
C ALA A 195 -3.05 -1.63 -18.11
N ALA A 196 -4.06 -0.92 -17.65
CA ALA A 196 -4.00 0.54 -17.56
C ALA A 196 -3.28 0.92 -16.25
N VAL A 197 -2.32 1.83 -16.34
CA VAL A 197 -1.57 2.32 -15.18
C VAL A 197 -1.62 3.84 -15.18
N GLU A 198 -2.15 4.42 -14.11
CA GLU A 198 -2.28 5.87 -13.93
C GLU A 198 -1.41 6.32 -12.75
N GLN A 199 -0.88 7.54 -12.84
CA GLN A 199 -0.14 8.19 -11.75
C GLN A 199 -0.87 9.45 -11.30
N GLU A 200 -0.83 9.73 -9.99
CA GLU A 200 -1.39 10.93 -9.38
C GLU A 200 -0.52 11.38 -8.20
N THR A 201 -0.37 12.68 -8.04
CA THR A 201 0.19 13.24 -6.80
C THR A 201 -0.94 13.56 -5.83
N VAL A 202 -1.00 12.82 -4.72
CA VAL A 202 -1.90 13.09 -3.60
C VAL A 202 -1.15 13.92 -2.57
N THR A 203 -1.65 15.12 -2.24
CA THR A 203 -1.04 16.00 -1.23
C THR A 203 -1.94 16.12 -0.03
N LEU A 204 -1.42 15.79 1.15
CA LEU A 204 -2.14 15.88 2.42
C LEU A 204 -1.55 16.98 3.30
N PRO A 205 -2.40 17.86 3.87
CA PRO A 205 -1.96 18.88 4.83
C PRO A 205 -1.83 18.28 6.24
N TYR A 206 -0.87 18.83 7.00
CA TYR A 206 -0.59 18.51 8.39
C TYR A 206 -0.37 19.78 9.19
N GLU A 207 -0.74 19.79 10.46
CA GLU A 207 -0.48 20.89 11.37
C GLU A 207 1.02 21.08 11.63
N SER A 208 1.76 19.97 11.63
CA SER A 208 3.20 19.95 11.88
C SER A 208 3.86 18.68 11.29
N PRO A 209 5.20 18.70 11.06
CA PRO A 209 5.93 17.50 10.70
C PRO A 209 5.84 16.40 11.77
N MET A 210 5.61 16.77 13.03
CA MET A 210 5.44 15.79 14.12
C MET A 210 4.12 15.02 13.98
N GLN A 211 3.05 15.68 13.53
CA GLN A 211 1.77 15.03 13.23
C GLN A 211 1.94 14.00 12.10
N LEU A 212 2.65 14.36 11.02
CA LEU A 212 2.99 13.42 9.95
C LEU A 212 3.76 12.19 10.47
N LEU A 213 4.80 12.42 11.29
CA LEU A 213 5.57 11.30 11.87
C LEU A 213 4.73 10.43 12.80
N ALA A 214 3.81 11.03 13.57
CA ALA A 214 2.89 10.30 14.43
C ALA A 214 1.91 9.45 13.60
N GLU A 215 1.37 9.99 12.49
CA GLU A 215 0.50 9.26 11.57
C GLU A 215 1.23 8.06 10.95
N LEU A 216 2.44 8.25 10.41
CA LEU A 216 3.25 7.17 9.84
C LEU A 216 3.58 6.08 10.88
N LYS A 217 3.79 6.49 12.14
CA LYS A 217 4.00 5.54 13.25
C LYS A 217 2.72 4.75 13.57
N SER A 218 1.58 5.42 13.66
CA SER A 218 0.29 4.79 13.95
C SER A 218 -0.17 3.83 12.87
N LEU A 219 0.30 4.01 11.63
CA LEU A 219 0.10 3.09 10.51
C LEU A 219 1.09 1.91 10.51
N GLY A 220 2.16 1.93 11.31
CA GLY A 220 3.24 0.97 11.15
C GLY A 220 4.07 1.16 9.87
N ALA A 221 3.89 2.28 9.16
CA ALA A 221 4.53 2.60 7.87
C ALA A 221 5.86 3.36 8.01
N GLN A 222 6.50 3.30 9.17
CA GLN A 222 7.81 3.90 9.42
C GLN A 222 8.87 3.30 8.48
N TYR A 223 10.02 4.01 8.37
CA TYR A 223 11.18 3.54 7.61
C TYR A 223 11.59 2.12 8.01
N LYS A 224 11.73 1.23 7.04
CA LYS A 224 11.98 -0.20 7.21
C LYS A 224 13.32 -0.68 6.60
N GLY A 225 14.14 0.21 6.07
CA GLY A 225 15.45 -0.15 5.49
C GLY A 225 16.45 -0.62 6.53
N GLY A 226 17.48 -1.35 6.08
CA GLY A 226 18.53 -1.94 6.94
C GLY A 226 19.33 -0.91 7.74
N ALA A 227 19.42 0.33 7.27
CA ALA A 227 20.07 1.44 7.96
C ALA A 227 19.22 2.09 9.07
N ARG A 228 18.06 1.49 9.43
CA ARG A 228 17.21 2.00 10.51
C ARG A 228 18.00 2.16 11.82
N ARG A 229 18.00 3.39 12.35
CA ARG A 229 18.56 3.62 13.69
C ARG A 229 17.83 2.79 14.74
N LYS A 230 18.59 2.09 15.56
CA LYS A 230 18.07 1.30 16.72
C LYS A 230 17.81 2.18 17.94
N THR A 231 18.12 3.49 17.87
CA THR A 231 17.99 4.43 19.00
C THR A 231 16.84 5.41 18.76
N VAL A 232 16.23 5.87 19.85
CA VAL A 232 15.20 6.92 19.82
C VAL A 232 15.80 8.20 19.22
N THR A 233 15.08 8.85 18.32
CA THR A 233 15.50 10.13 17.75
C THR A 233 15.50 11.20 18.83
N ALA A 234 16.66 11.81 19.09
CA ALA A 234 16.80 12.82 20.13
C ALA A 234 15.88 14.04 19.88
N PRO A 235 15.27 14.63 20.93
CA PRO A 235 14.36 15.77 20.79
C PRO A 235 14.93 16.95 19.99
N GLY A 236 16.23 17.22 20.10
CA GLY A 236 16.93 18.25 19.33
C GLY A 236 16.92 18.02 17.82
N ARG A 237 16.96 16.74 17.37
CA ARG A 237 16.83 16.42 15.95
C ARG A 237 15.42 16.64 15.43
N LEU A 238 14.41 16.25 16.21
CA LEU A 238 13.01 16.49 15.86
C LEU A 238 12.69 17.98 15.76
N ARG A 239 13.25 18.83 16.64
CA ARG A 239 13.13 20.27 16.54
C ARG A 239 13.76 20.80 15.26
N ARG A 240 14.97 20.36 14.91
CA ARG A 240 15.64 20.73 13.65
C ARG A 240 14.83 20.26 12.44
N LEU A 241 14.29 19.05 12.45
CA LEU A 241 13.41 18.56 11.40
C LEU A 241 12.21 19.50 11.20
N ALA A 242 11.55 19.90 12.29
CA ALA A 242 10.41 20.80 12.22
C ALA A 242 10.77 22.19 11.65
N GLN A 243 12.00 22.66 11.91
CA GLN A 243 12.53 23.92 11.37
C GLN A 243 12.92 23.80 9.88
N GLN A 244 13.46 22.66 9.46
CA GLN A 244 13.92 22.42 8.10
C GLN A 244 12.82 21.88 7.17
N TYR A 245 11.65 21.52 7.71
CA TYR A 245 10.56 21.01 6.89
C TYR A 245 10.03 22.10 5.95
N PRO A 246 10.01 21.86 4.62
CA PRO A 246 9.55 22.88 3.68
C PRO A 246 8.06 23.17 3.91
N ARG A 247 7.71 24.46 3.87
CA ARG A 247 6.34 24.93 3.98
C ARG A 247 5.91 25.57 2.67
N ARG A 248 4.68 25.32 2.28
CA ARG A 248 4.04 25.99 1.15
C ARG A 248 2.88 26.81 1.70
N ASP A 249 2.92 28.13 1.49
CA ASP A 249 1.92 29.07 2.03
C ASP A 249 1.70 28.95 3.55
N GLY A 250 2.78 28.60 4.28
CA GLY A 250 2.75 28.39 5.74
C GLY A 250 2.32 26.97 6.16
N GLU A 251 1.79 26.16 5.25
CA GLU A 251 1.32 24.81 5.53
C GLU A 251 2.44 23.77 5.45
N VAL A 252 2.30 22.73 6.27
CA VAL A 252 3.10 21.50 6.19
C VAL A 252 2.36 20.53 5.29
N LEU A 253 2.92 20.27 4.13
CA LEU A 253 2.35 19.34 3.15
C LEU A 253 3.20 18.08 3.03
N ALA A 254 2.56 16.93 2.85
CA ALA A 254 3.22 15.71 2.46
C ALA A 254 2.65 15.21 1.12
N SER A 255 3.53 15.03 0.14
CA SER A 255 3.17 14.54 -1.18
C SER A 255 3.39 13.04 -1.28
N TYR A 256 2.42 12.36 -1.88
CA TYR A 256 2.44 10.92 -2.16
C TYR A 256 2.27 10.72 -3.67
N GLU A 257 3.23 10.08 -4.30
CA GLU A 257 3.14 9.72 -5.70
C GLU A 257 2.42 8.37 -5.80
N ALA A 258 1.13 8.43 -6.08
CA ALA A 258 0.24 7.28 -6.15
C ALA A 258 0.22 6.68 -7.56
N ALA A 259 0.20 5.36 -7.65
CA ALA A 259 -0.04 4.63 -8.89
C ALA A 259 -1.27 3.74 -8.74
N TYR A 260 -2.09 3.69 -9.78
CA TYR A 260 -3.29 2.85 -9.88
C TYR A 260 -3.16 1.94 -11.08
N ILE A 261 -3.35 0.66 -10.86
CA ILE A 261 -3.25 -0.41 -11.86
C ILE A 261 -4.63 -1.03 -12.03
N THR A 262 -5.15 -1.03 -13.23
CA THR A 262 -6.41 -1.68 -13.59
C THR A 262 -6.18 -2.68 -14.70
N TYR A 263 -6.64 -3.89 -14.52
CA TYR A 263 -6.52 -4.95 -15.51
C TYR A 263 -7.78 -5.80 -15.55
N ARG A 264 -8.24 -6.13 -16.75
CA ARG A 264 -9.31 -7.10 -16.97
C ARG A 264 -8.71 -8.35 -17.61
N ARG A 265 -8.86 -9.51 -16.95
CA ARG A 265 -8.36 -10.76 -17.48
C ARG A 265 -9.10 -11.11 -18.77
N GLN A 266 -8.33 -11.29 -19.84
CA GLN A 266 -8.84 -11.81 -21.09
C GLN A 266 -9.08 -13.32 -20.96
N ASP A 267 -9.82 -13.91 -21.94
CA ASP A 267 -10.11 -15.34 -22.02
C ASP A 267 -8.85 -16.19 -22.23
#